data_f170925082f153e9e516e36f999c0490
#
_entry.id   f170925082f153e9e516e36f999c0490
#
_cell.length_a   1.000
_cell.length_b   1.000
_cell.length_c   1.000
_cell.angle_alpha   90.00
_cell.angle_beta   90.00
_cell.angle_gamma   90.00
#
_symmetry.space_group_name_H-M   'P 1'
#
loop_
_entity.id
_entity.type
_entity.pdbx_description
1 polymer ?
#
loop_
_entity_poly.entity_id
_entity_poly.type
_entity_poly.pdbx_seq_one_letter_code
_entity_poly.pdbx_strand_id
1 'polypeptide(L)'
;MTVRALVVPAFLCALLLLLTALPVAAQPAPFQDDPKLPDTPAYRRALELLELVNANDPAKVRAYIQEAFTPEFRDMVPLEEHLSVFAGVVEASRGYEAHAARVYDPPRPVTNATLIVRNRLTDAWEAIVVDVTEAPPYLIARLNFAPARTPSDLPKPVKLSEPEVAAELGAFLDRLVAADAFSGTVLVAKDGTPFFTRVAGIANRDFMVPNKLDTKFNTGSMFKMLTALGAAQLADQGKLLMDAPIADYLDTTWLSQDILDRVTVRQLLTHTSGLGSYFNETYDRSSRLLFRKVDDYKMLVKGDTLAFEPGTGWQYSNTGFLLLGAIIESASGEDYFDYIRTHVTGPAGMKNTDCYELDMVNENLAVGYDREPGPRGPFYRNNIFQHVLRGGPAGGGYTTVEDLLALDRALRGGKLVSAATLEAMWTPSPLSGPPGSGYGYGFGISQTPIGKMVGHNGGFAGISADFAMYLDAGYTVAILSNYGSGMQPVHQKVRDLLERTD
;
A
#
# COMPACT_ATOMS: atom_id res chain seq x y z
N MET A 1 5.38 44.58 4.38
CA MET A 1 4.36 43.62 3.98
C MET A 1 5.05 42.28 3.79
N THR A 2 5.04 41.46 4.81
CA THR A 2 5.76 40.18 4.85
C THR A 2 4.72 39.11 4.46
N VAL A 3 4.88 38.52 3.27
CA VAL A 3 4.09 37.41 2.81
C VAL A 3 4.57 36.15 3.58
N ARG A 4 3.78 35.67 4.52
CA ARG A 4 3.97 34.36 5.12
C ARG A 4 3.56 33.30 4.11
N ALA A 5 4.53 32.53 3.64
CA ALA A 5 4.26 31.32 2.88
C ALA A 5 3.56 30.31 3.82
N LEU A 6 2.33 29.94 3.47
CA LEU A 6 1.67 28.76 4.03
C LEU A 6 2.40 27.52 3.50
N VAL A 7 3.20 26.92 4.33
CA VAL A 7 3.69 25.56 4.13
C VAL A 7 2.52 24.65 4.51
N VAL A 8 1.84 24.12 3.53
CA VAL A 8 0.90 23.00 3.71
C VAL A 8 1.77 21.75 3.83
N PRO A 9 1.77 21.04 4.97
CA PRO A 9 2.43 19.75 5.03
C PRO A 9 1.66 18.76 4.14
N ALA A 10 2.30 18.33 3.06
CA ALA A 10 1.85 17.17 2.32
C ALA A 10 1.91 15.97 3.28
N PHE A 11 0.76 15.52 3.77
CA PHE A 11 0.64 14.22 4.41
C PHE A 11 0.91 13.17 3.33
N LEU A 12 2.20 12.82 3.19
CA LEU A 12 2.60 11.57 2.58
C LEU A 12 2.00 10.48 3.48
N CYS A 13 0.93 9.82 3.03
CA CYS A 13 0.60 8.49 3.48
C CYS A 13 1.69 7.53 2.96
N ALA A 14 2.93 7.75 3.42
CA ALA A 14 3.91 6.70 3.46
C ALA A 14 3.48 5.78 4.60
N LEU A 15 2.69 4.73 4.27
CA LEU A 15 2.71 3.52 5.06
C LEU A 15 4.11 2.92 4.88
N LEU A 16 5.12 3.60 5.42
CA LEU A 16 6.39 2.99 5.76
C LEU A 16 6.03 1.92 6.79
N LEU A 17 6.02 0.67 6.36
CA LEU A 17 6.37 -0.43 7.23
C LEU A 17 7.80 -0.12 7.72
N LEU A 18 7.91 0.66 8.79
CA LEU A 18 9.08 0.69 9.66
C LEU A 18 9.16 -0.69 10.31
N LEU A 19 9.70 -1.65 9.58
CA LEU A 19 10.34 -2.81 10.16
C LEU A 19 11.70 -2.35 10.70
N THR A 20 11.70 -1.58 11.78
CA THR A 20 12.81 -1.64 12.73
C THR A 20 12.90 -3.09 13.16
N ALA A 21 14.11 -3.66 13.23
CA ALA A 21 14.36 -4.95 13.85
C ALA A 21 13.77 -4.91 15.27
N LEU A 22 12.53 -5.34 15.40
CA LEU A 22 11.88 -5.51 16.68
C LEU A 22 12.57 -6.70 17.36
N PRO A 23 12.94 -6.57 18.64
CA PRO A 23 13.26 -7.75 19.42
C PRO A 23 12.10 -8.73 19.25
N VAL A 24 12.41 -10.03 19.23
CA VAL A 24 11.45 -11.14 19.10
C VAL A 24 10.12 -10.72 19.69
N ALA A 25 9.13 -10.51 18.83
CA ALA A 25 7.85 -9.94 19.23
C ALA A 25 7.31 -10.82 20.35
N ALA A 26 7.23 -10.27 21.55
CA ALA A 26 6.57 -10.93 22.67
C ALA A 26 5.21 -11.38 22.15
N GLN A 27 4.87 -12.67 22.32
CA GLN A 27 3.55 -13.15 21.92
C GLN A 27 2.51 -12.21 22.52
N PRO A 28 1.59 -11.68 21.72
CA PRO A 28 0.64 -10.72 22.24
C PRO A 28 -0.14 -11.37 23.36
N ALA A 29 -0.34 -10.61 24.46
CA ALA A 29 -1.01 -11.09 25.66
C ALA A 29 -2.32 -11.81 25.28
N PRO A 30 -2.60 -12.96 25.91
CA PRO A 30 -3.88 -13.64 25.76
C PRO A 30 -5.03 -12.68 26.07
N PHE A 31 -6.14 -12.85 25.38
CA PHE A 31 -7.33 -12.02 25.62
C PHE A 31 -8.61 -12.84 25.47
N GLN A 32 -9.66 -12.36 26.09
CA GLN A 32 -11.04 -12.78 25.87
C GLN A 32 -11.90 -11.56 25.57
N ASP A 33 -12.89 -11.72 24.72
CA ASP A 33 -13.87 -10.67 24.42
C ASP A 33 -15.18 -11.00 25.12
N ASP A 34 -15.67 -10.06 25.94
CA ASP A 34 -16.93 -10.18 26.71
C ASP A 34 -17.95 -9.20 26.13
N PRO A 35 -19.09 -9.70 25.55
CA PRO A 35 -20.15 -8.82 25.08
C PRO A 35 -20.76 -7.93 26.17
N LYS A 36 -20.62 -8.33 27.45
CA LYS A 36 -21.04 -7.50 28.57
C LYS A 36 -19.96 -6.49 28.92
N LEU A 37 -20.21 -5.23 28.56
CA LEU A 37 -19.27 -4.16 28.85
C LEU A 37 -19.17 -3.87 30.35
N PRO A 38 -17.96 -3.76 30.93
CA PRO A 38 -17.76 -3.38 32.32
C PRO A 38 -18.27 -1.95 32.60
N ASP A 39 -18.93 -1.75 33.72
CA ASP A 39 -19.33 -0.40 34.15
C ASP A 39 -18.17 0.30 34.86
N THR A 40 -17.15 0.69 34.09
CA THR A 40 -16.01 1.46 34.58
C THR A 40 -15.95 2.84 33.93
N PRO A 41 -15.28 3.83 34.55
CA PRO A 41 -15.12 5.15 33.94
C PRO A 41 -14.47 5.08 32.54
N ALA A 42 -13.49 4.22 32.34
CA ALA A 42 -12.81 4.07 31.05
C ALA A 42 -13.76 3.55 29.95
N TYR A 43 -14.59 2.54 30.23
CA TYR A 43 -15.57 2.05 29.25
C TYR A 43 -16.69 3.06 28.98
N ARG A 44 -17.11 3.86 29.97
CA ARG A 44 -18.05 4.97 29.72
C ARG A 44 -17.46 5.98 28.73
N ARG A 45 -16.18 6.38 28.91
CA ARG A 45 -15.48 7.26 27.96
C ARG A 45 -15.34 6.63 26.56
N ALA A 46 -15.07 5.32 26.47
CA ALA A 46 -15.00 4.62 25.17
C ALA A 46 -16.36 4.63 24.45
N LEU A 47 -17.47 4.48 25.16
CA LEU A 47 -18.83 4.58 24.60
C LEU A 47 -19.18 6.01 24.16
N GLU A 48 -18.82 7.03 24.94
CA GLU A 48 -18.98 8.43 24.56
C GLU A 48 -18.21 8.75 23.26
N LEU A 49 -16.98 8.23 23.11
CA LEU A 49 -16.19 8.37 21.88
C LEU A 49 -16.83 7.66 20.69
N LEU A 50 -17.39 6.46 20.90
CA LEU A 50 -18.16 5.75 19.89
C LEU A 50 -19.35 6.58 19.40
N GLU A 51 -20.12 7.17 20.33
CA GLU A 51 -21.25 8.04 20.01
C GLU A 51 -20.82 9.28 19.24
N LEU A 52 -19.68 9.89 19.58
CA LEU A 52 -19.12 11.05 18.88
C LEU A 52 -18.74 10.71 17.43
N VAL A 53 -18.08 9.57 17.21
CA VAL A 53 -17.76 9.08 15.87
C VAL A 53 -19.05 8.85 15.07
N ASN A 54 -20.05 8.20 15.68
CA ASN A 54 -21.31 7.90 15.03
C ASN A 54 -22.17 9.14 14.75
N ALA A 55 -22.06 10.19 15.59
CA ALA A 55 -22.76 11.43 15.39
C ALA A 55 -22.20 12.28 14.24
N ASN A 56 -20.92 12.09 13.90
CA ASN A 56 -20.23 12.85 12.84
C ASN A 56 -20.45 14.38 12.94
N ASP A 57 -20.32 14.92 14.16
CA ASP A 57 -20.55 16.33 14.45
C ASP A 57 -19.25 16.98 14.96
N PRO A 58 -18.52 17.73 14.13
CA PRO A 58 -17.26 18.37 14.54
C PRO A 58 -17.40 19.34 15.73
N ALA A 59 -18.56 19.97 15.90
CA ALA A 59 -18.77 20.88 17.03
C ALA A 59 -18.86 20.12 18.35
N LYS A 60 -19.53 18.96 18.35
CA LYS A 60 -19.58 18.07 19.52
C LYS A 60 -18.20 17.49 19.83
N VAL A 61 -17.45 17.06 18.81
CA VAL A 61 -16.06 16.55 18.99
C VAL A 61 -15.19 17.64 19.60
N ARG A 62 -15.26 18.88 19.10
CA ARG A 62 -14.51 20.03 19.65
C ARG A 62 -14.82 20.27 21.13
N ALA A 63 -16.10 20.32 21.48
CA ALA A 63 -16.53 20.52 22.85
C ALA A 63 -16.03 19.39 23.76
N TYR A 64 -16.16 18.14 23.31
CA TYR A 64 -15.75 16.97 24.07
C TYR A 64 -14.23 16.93 24.31
N ILE A 65 -13.40 17.28 23.33
CA ILE A 65 -11.95 17.37 23.51
C ILE A 65 -11.58 18.38 24.59
N GLN A 66 -12.26 19.54 24.60
CA GLN A 66 -11.99 20.58 25.56
C GLN A 66 -12.40 20.18 26.99
N GLU A 67 -13.48 19.43 27.14
CA GLU A 67 -14.06 19.04 28.43
C GLU A 67 -13.48 17.74 28.99
N ALA A 68 -13.24 16.74 28.13
CA ALA A 68 -12.97 15.37 28.54
C ALA A 68 -11.51 14.92 28.41
N PHE A 69 -10.64 15.68 27.74
CA PHE A 69 -9.22 15.34 27.61
C PHE A 69 -8.41 16.00 28.74
N THR A 70 -7.35 15.31 29.21
CA THR A 70 -6.38 15.97 30.09
C THR A 70 -5.69 17.12 29.37
N PRO A 71 -5.26 18.17 30.08
CA PRO A 71 -4.52 19.28 29.48
C PRO A 71 -3.31 18.79 28.66
N GLU A 72 -2.54 17.82 29.19
CA GLU A 72 -1.35 17.27 28.56
C GLU A 72 -1.69 16.58 27.24
N PHE A 73 -2.76 15.78 27.18
CA PHE A 73 -3.17 15.08 25.97
C PHE A 73 -3.83 16.02 24.96
N ARG A 74 -4.68 16.94 25.43
CA ARG A 74 -5.34 17.93 24.59
C ARG A 74 -4.35 18.86 23.89
N ASP A 75 -3.32 19.32 24.64
CA ASP A 75 -2.38 20.33 24.16
C ASP A 75 -1.14 19.72 23.49
N MET A 76 -1.08 18.37 23.36
CA MET A 76 -0.02 17.63 22.67
C MET A 76 0.08 18.00 21.18
N VAL A 77 -1.08 18.24 20.55
CA VAL A 77 -1.19 18.71 19.16
C VAL A 77 -2.26 19.80 19.07
N PRO A 78 -2.23 20.66 18.05
CA PRO A 78 -3.30 21.64 17.82
C PRO A 78 -4.67 20.98 17.76
N LEU A 79 -5.69 21.68 18.26
CA LEU A 79 -7.08 21.16 18.27
C LEU A 79 -7.57 20.72 16.89
N GLU A 80 -7.17 21.40 15.83
CA GLU A 80 -7.54 21.05 14.46
C GLU A 80 -6.94 19.70 14.01
N GLU A 81 -5.82 19.28 14.58
CA GLU A 81 -5.27 17.95 14.31
C GLU A 81 -6.09 16.86 15.00
N HIS A 82 -6.50 17.06 16.23
CA HIS A 82 -7.47 16.14 16.89
C HIS A 82 -8.76 16.02 16.08
N LEU A 83 -9.32 17.13 15.62
CA LEU A 83 -10.54 17.12 14.79
C LEU A 83 -10.31 16.37 13.47
N SER A 84 -9.13 16.52 12.86
CA SER A 84 -8.76 15.79 11.64
C SER A 84 -8.69 14.28 11.86
N VAL A 85 -8.19 13.82 13.02
CA VAL A 85 -8.19 12.39 13.38
C VAL A 85 -9.62 11.85 13.44
N PHE A 86 -10.54 12.54 14.15
CA PHE A 86 -11.93 12.11 14.20
C PHE A 86 -12.60 12.11 12.82
N ALA A 87 -12.37 13.15 12.03
CA ALA A 87 -12.89 13.20 10.65
C ALA A 87 -12.37 12.04 9.80
N GLY A 88 -11.07 11.70 9.92
CA GLY A 88 -10.47 10.55 9.25
C GLY A 88 -11.08 9.22 9.67
N VAL A 89 -11.32 9.04 10.99
CA VAL A 89 -11.99 7.84 11.52
C VAL A 89 -13.42 7.71 10.97
N VAL A 90 -14.19 8.79 10.97
CA VAL A 90 -15.56 8.81 10.42
C VAL A 90 -15.54 8.50 8.91
N GLU A 91 -14.61 9.09 8.18
CA GLU A 91 -14.47 8.85 6.74
C GLU A 91 -14.15 7.39 6.42
N ALA A 92 -13.23 6.78 7.19
CA ALA A 92 -12.78 5.41 6.99
C ALA A 92 -13.79 4.35 7.47
N SER A 93 -14.66 4.70 8.45
CA SER A 93 -15.57 3.73 9.06
C SER A 93 -17.05 3.93 8.71
N ARG A 94 -17.45 5.15 8.39
CA ARG A 94 -18.87 5.56 8.36
C ARG A 94 -19.60 5.30 9.68
N GLY A 95 -18.84 5.19 10.77
CA GLY A 95 -19.29 4.86 12.10
C GLY A 95 -18.98 3.42 12.52
N TYR A 96 -19.24 3.14 13.77
CA TYR A 96 -18.96 1.86 14.41
C TYR A 96 -20.18 1.26 15.06
N GLU A 97 -20.15 -0.07 15.22
CA GLU A 97 -21.03 -0.85 16.08
C GLU A 97 -20.22 -1.42 17.24
N ALA A 98 -20.66 -1.18 18.48
CA ALA A 98 -20.02 -1.81 19.64
C ALA A 98 -20.24 -3.31 19.61
N HIS A 99 -19.19 -4.08 19.95
CA HIS A 99 -19.27 -5.53 20.04
C HIS A 99 -18.98 -6.04 21.45
N ALA A 100 -17.78 -5.82 21.96
CA ALA A 100 -17.32 -6.43 23.21
C ALA A 100 -16.26 -5.60 23.94
N ALA A 101 -16.08 -5.89 25.21
CA ALA A 101 -14.91 -5.48 25.97
C ALA A 101 -13.79 -6.51 25.78
N ARG A 102 -12.59 -6.08 25.39
CA ARG A 102 -11.41 -6.95 25.34
C ARG A 102 -10.69 -6.95 26.67
N VAL A 103 -10.69 -8.11 27.32
CA VAL A 103 -10.00 -8.36 28.60
C VAL A 103 -8.72 -9.12 28.33
N TYR A 104 -7.60 -8.60 28.82
CA TYR A 104 -6.28 -9.20 28.66
C TYR A 104 -5.90 -10.05 29.89
N ASP A 105 -5.00 -11.01 29.68
CA ASP A 105 -4.36 -11.75 30.75
C ASP A 105 -2.83 -11.51 30.67
N PRO A 106 -2.20 -10.87 31.68
CA PRO A 106 -2.81 -10.31 32.92
C PRO A 106 -3.76 -9.11 32.64
N PRO A 107 -4.73 -8.86 33.51
CA PRO A 107 -5.68 -7.78 33.36
C PRO A 107 -5.00 -6.41 33.32
N ARG A 108 -5.52 -5.53 32.47
CA ARG A 108 -5.12 -4.12 32.44
C ARG A 108 -5.75 -3.34 33.62
N PRO A 109 -5.18 -2.17 33.99
CA PRO A 109 -5.77 -1.31 35.00
C PRO A 109 -7.23 -0.93 34.69
N VAL A 110 -8.06 -0.71 35.71
CA VAL A 110 -9.46 -0.27 35.56
C VAL A 110 -9.61 1.09 34.88
N THR A 111 -8.52 1.86 34.80
CA THR A 111 -8.41 3.11 34.06
C THR A 111 -8.22 2.90 32.55
N ASN A 112 -8.02 1.65 32.08
CA ASN A 112 -7.91 1.31 30.67
C ASN A 112 -9.20 0.63 30.18
N ALA A 113 -9.66 1.00 28.97
CA ALA A 113 -10.69 0.29 28.24
C ALA A 113 -10.18 -0.06 26.85
N THR A 114 -10.53 -1.26 26.38
CA THR A 114 -10.37 -1.68 24.98
C THR A 114 -11.75 -2.14 24.51
N LEU A 115 -12.48 -1.23 23.88
CA LEU A 115 -13.80 -1.50 23.31
C LEU A 115 -13.60 -2.00 21.86
N ILE A 116 -14.01 -3.24 21.60
CA ILE A 116 -14.02 -3.81 20.25
C ILE A 116 -15.26 -3.32 19.53
N VAL A 117 -15.03 -2.82 18.32
CA VAL A 117 -16.05 -2.26 17.46
C VAL A 117 -15.96 -2.86 16.06
N ARG A 118 -17.10 -2.92 15.37
CA ARG A 118 -17.17 -3.30 13.96
C ARG A 118 -17.32 -2.04 13.10
N ASN A 119 -16.44 -1.89 12.14
CA ASN A 119 -16.48 -0.82 11.16
C ASN A 119 -17.67 -1.02 10.20
N ARG A 120 -18.58 -0.04 10.10
CA ARG A 120 -19.82 -0.16 9.31
C ARG A 120 -19.57 -0.18 7.80
N LEU A 121 -18.48 0.43 7.34
CA LEU A 121 -18.14 0.47 5.93
C LEU A 121 -17.45 -0.81 5.48
N THR A 122 -16.46 -1.26 6.27
CA THR A 122 -15.53 -2.31 5.85
C THR A 122 -15.77 -3.67 6.52
N ASP A 123 -16.64 -3.74 7.52
CA ASP A 123 -16.86 -4.89 8.40
C ASP A 123 -15.59 -5.27 9.23
N ALA A 124 -14.54 -4.48 9.15
CA ALA A 124 -13.30 -4.73 9.89
C ALA A 124 -13.50 -4.60 11.40
N TRP A 125 -12.77 -5.42 12.14
CA TRP A 125 -12.71 -5.30 13.59
C TRP A 125 -11.66 -4.27 13.98
N GLU A 126 -12.08 -3.32 14.79
CA GLU A 126 -11.25 -2.24 15.33
C GLU A 126 -11.43 -2.13 16.83
N ALA A 127 -10.56 -1.38 17.48
CA ALA A 127 -10.61 -1.11 18.91
C ALA A 127 -10.56 0.40 19.19
N ILE A 128 -11.44 0.87 20.05
CA ILE A 128 -11.30 2.16 20.72
C ILE A 128 -10.58 1.87 22.04
N VAL A 129 -9.32 2.31 22.13
CA VAL A 129 -8.48 2.12 23.33
C VAL A 129 -8.36 3.44 24.08
N VAL A 130 -8.77 3.45 25.34
CA VAL A 130 -8.82 4.66 26.16
C VAL A 130 -8.11 4.42 27.49
N ASP A 131 -7.27 5.38 27.89
CA ASP A 131 -6.79 5.48 29.27
C ASP A 131 -7.34 6.76 29.90
N VAL A 132 -7.86 6.64 31.11
CA VAL A 132 -8.39 7.76 31.88
C VAL A 132 -7.63 8.00 33.17
N THR A 133 -7.75 9.19 33.74
CA THR A 133 -7.20 9.51 35.05
C THR A 133 -7.84 8.66 36.17
N GLU A 134 -7.11 8.42 37.26
CA GLU A 134 -7.59 7.61 38.41
C GLU A 134 -8.72 8.26 39.18
N ALA A 135 -8.77 9.60 39.19
CA ALA A 135 -9.74 10.37 39.93
C ALA A 135 -10.78 11.06 39.03
N PRO A 136 -12.00 11.29 39.52
CA PRO A 136 -12.96 12.11 38.81
C PRO A 136 -12.41 13.50 38.45
N PRO A 137 -12.77 14.03 37.25
CA PRO A 137 -13.85 13.57 36.36
C PRO A 137 -13.42 12.48 35.33
N TYR A 138 -12.36 11.72 35.56
CA TYR A 138 -11.87 10.64 34.73
C TYR A 138 -11.57 11.11 33.28
N LEU A 139 -10.68 12.09 33.20
CA LEU A 139 -10.27 12.69 31.93
C LEU A 139 -9.49 11.68 31.08
N ILE A 140 -9.66 11.77 29.77
CA ILE A 140 -8.93 10.94 28.80
C ILE A 140 -7.47 11.41 28.73
N ALA A 141 -6.55 10.54 29.12
CA ALA A 141 -5.11 10.77 29.05
C ALA A 141 -4.48 10.14 27.78
N ARG A 142 -5.16 9.18 27.15
CA ARG A 142 -4.77 8.57 25.88
C ARG A 142 -5.99 8.04 25.14
N LEU A 143 -5.98 8.21 23.81
CA LEU A 143 -6.97 7.65 22.90
C LEU A 143 -6.25 7.05 21.69
N ASN A 144 -6.67 5.85 21.28
CA ASN A 144 -6.23 5.24 20.03
C ASN A 144 -7.38 4.51 19.35
N PHE A 145 -7.50 4.69 18.03
CA PHE A 145 -8.31 3.87 17.14
C PHE A 145 -7.35 2.92 16.40
N ALA A 146 -7.49 1.64 16.61
CA ALA A 146 -6.53 0.67 16.10
C ALA A 146 -7.21 -0.56 15.49
N PRO A 147 -6.59 -1.23 14.50
CA PRO A 147 -7.05 -2.54 14.05
C PRO A 147 -7.13 -3.52 15.22
N ALA A 148 -8.17 -4.34 15.24
CA ALA A 148 -8.33 -5.38 16.25
C ALA A 148 -8.32 -6.77 15.60
N ARG A 149 -7.84 -7.76 16.36
CA ARG A 149 -8.01 -9.16 15.98
C ARG A 149 -9.50 -9.51 16.03
N THR A 150 -9.90 -10.48 15.21
CA THR A 150 -11.23 -11.05 15.24
C THR A 150 -11.63 -11.39 16.68
N PRO A 151 -12.82 -10.99 17.14
CA PRO A 151 -13.29 -11.29 18.48
C PRO A 151 -13.30 -12.78 18.79
N SER A 152 -12.89 -13.12 20.02
CA SER A 152 -12.76 -14.51 20.47
C SER A 152 -14.08 -15.23 20.73
N ASP A 153 -15.17 -14.46 20.88
CA ASP A 153 -16.52 -14.95 21.09
C ASP A 153 -17.30 -15.28 19.80
N LEU A 154 -16.70 -14.98 18.64
CA LEU A 154 -17.31 -15.30 17.36
C LEU A 154 -17.17 -16.80 16.99
N PRO A 155 -18.16 -17.37 16.29
CA PRO A 155 -18.02 -18.72 15.75
C PRO A 155 -16.88 -18.76 14.73
N LYS A 156 -16.27 -19.95 14.58
CA LYS A 156 -15.27 -20.15 13.54
C LYS A 156 -15.86 -19.82 12.15
N PRO A 157 -15.10 -19.12 11.29
CA PRO A 157 -15.56 -18.82 9.93
C PRO A 157 -15.98 -20.08 9.19
N VAL A 158 -17.11 -19.99 8.49
CA VAL A 158 -17.61 -21.06 7.61
C VAL A 158 -16.78 -21.04 6.32
N LYS A 159 -16.50 -22.23 5.78
CA LYS A 159 -15.88 -22.39 4.47
C LYS A 159 -16.80 -21.86 3.37
N LEU A 160 -16.20 -21.25 2.35
CA LEU A 160 -16.91 -20.64 1.23
C LEU A 160 -16.50 -21.28 -0.10
N SER A 161 -17.48 -21.47 -0.97
CA SER A 161 -17.27 -21.73 -2.39
C SER A 161 -16.92 -20.45 -3.15
N GLU A 162 -16.32 -20.56 -4.35
CA GLU A 162 -16.03 -19.39 -5.20
C GLU A 162 -17.28 -18.53 -5.52
N PRO A 163 -18.47 -19.09 -5.80
CA PRO A 163 -19.68 -18.30 -5.96
C PRO A 163 -20.08 -17.50 -4.71
N GLU A 164 -19.88 -18.05 -3.51
CA GLU A 164 -20.15 -17.36 -2.24
C GLU A 164 -19.12 -16.26 -2.00
N VAL A 165 -17.83 -16.51 -2.29
CA VAL A 165 -16.78 -15.46 -2.28
C VAL A 165 -17.17 -14.33 -3.23
N ALA A 166 -17.58 -14.64 -4.46
CA ALA A 166 -18.00 -13.65 -5.44
C ALA A 166 -19.20 -12.83 -4.97
N ALA A 167 -20.19 -13.46 -4.36
CA ALA A 167 -21.38 -12.79 -3.84
C ALA A 167 -21.05 -11.86 -2.65
N GLU A 168 -20.27 -12.33 -1.66
CA GLU A 168 -19.86 -11.52 -0.50
C GLU A 168 -18.97 -10.34 -0.93
N LEU A 169 -18.02 -10.56 -1.85
CA LEU A 169 -17.15 -9.51 -2.37
C LEU A 169 -17.93 -8.48 -3.19
N GLY A 170 -18.91 -8.94 -3.99
CA GLY A 170 -19.80 -8.06 -4.75
C GLY A 170 -20.60 -7.13 -3.85
N ALA A 171 -21.27 -7.68 -2.83
CA ALA A 171 -22.02 -6.90 -1.86
C ALA A 171 -21.13 -5.91 -1.07
N PHE A 172 -19.91 -6.31 -0.74
CA PHE A 172 -18.93 -5.45 -0.10
C PHE A 172 -18.54 -4.27 -0.99
N LEU A 173 -18.20 -4.53 -2.25
CA LEU A 173 -17.85 -3.49 -3.21
C LEU A 173 -19.03 -2.54 -3.48
N ASP A 174 -20.28 -3.04 -3.51
CA ASP A 174 -21.46 -2.19 -3.66
C ASP A 174 -21.58 -1.18 -2.51
N ARG A 175 -21.27 -1.57 -1.26
CA ARG A 175 -21.21 -0.64 -0.12
C ARG A 175 -20.12 0.41 -0.27
N LEU A 176 -18.91 -0.01 -0.65
CA LEU A 176 -17.80 0.94 -0.85
C LEU A 176 -18.11 1.95 -1.96
N VAL A 177 -18.69 1.49 -3.06
CA VAL A 177 -19.08 2.35 -4.19
C VAL A 177 -20.19 3.31 -3.79
N ALA A 178 -21.21 2.84 -3.07
CA ALA A 178 -22.29 3.70 -2.56
C ALA A 178 -21.80 4.77 -1.58
N ALA A 179 -20.73 4.46 -0.82
CA ALA A 179 -20.07 5.41 0.08
C ALA A 179 -19.01 6.28 -0.61
N ASP A 180 -18.83 6.12 -1.92
CA ASP A 180 -17.76 6.76 -2.72
C ASP A 180 -16.35 6.52 -2.13
N ALA A 181 -16.14 5.31 -1.60
CA ALA A 181 -14.88 4.85 -1.01
C ALA A 181 -14.04 3.98 -1.94
N PHE A 182 -14.59 3.55 -3.08
CA PHE A 182 -13.91 2.78 -4.11
C PHE A 182 -14.27 3.27 -5.51
N SER A 183 -13.24 3.47 -6.33
CA SER A 183 -13.33 3.71 -7.78
C SER A 183 -12.19 2.96 -8.44
N GLY A 184 -12.49 2.01 -9.33
CA GLY A 184 -11.46 1.15 -9.91
C GLY A 184 -11.99 -0.17 -10.45
N THR A 185 -11.09 -1.14 -10.54
CA THR A 185 -11.36 -2.48 -11.07
C THR A 185 -10.79 -3.55 -10.14
N VAL A 186 -11.56 -4.61 -9.91
CA VAL A 186 -11.17 -5.78 -9.11
C VAL A 186 -11.34 -7.03 -9.96
N LEU A 187 -10.37 -7.93 -9.92
CA LEU A 187 -10.41 -9.26 -10.53
C LEU A 187 -9.90 -10.29 -9.54
N VAL A 188 -10.65 -11.40 -9.40
CA VAL A 188 -10.20 -12.60 -8.69
C VAL A 188 -10.32 -13.78 -9.63
N ALA A 189 -9.24 -14.54 -9.76
CA ALA A 189 -9.16 -15.71 -10.62
C ALA A 189 -8.70 -16.95 -9.82
N LYS A 190 -9.12 -18.13 -10.26
CA LYS A 190 -8.66 -19.44 -9.80
C LYS A 190 -8.03 -20.17 -10.98
N ASP A 191 -6.80 -20.65 -10.80
CA ASP A 191 -6.03 -21.37 -11.83
C ASP A 191 -6.04 -20.65 -13.20
N GLY A 192 -5.85 -19.31 -13.13
CA GLY A 192 -5.84 -18.44 -14.29
C GLY A 192 -7.23 -18.16 -14.90
N THR A 193 -8.35 -18.63 -14.33
CA THR A 193 -9.71 -18.38 -14.84
C THR A 193 -10.43 -17.39 -13.90
N PRO A 194 -10.84 -16.20 -14.39
CA PRO A 194 -11.59 -15.25 -13.56
C PRO A 194 -12.95 -15.84 -13.14
N PHE A 195 -13.26 -15.78 -11.85
CA PHE A 195 -14.58 -16.08 -11.33
C PHE A 195 -15.27 -14.84 -10.74
N PHE A 196 -14.52 -13.76 -10.53
CA PHE A 196 -15.05 -12.46 -10.11
C PHE A 196 -14.35 -11.34 -10.87
N THR A 197 -15.15 -10.41 -11.41
CA THR A 197 -14.65 -9.16 -11.98
C THR A 197 -15.65 -8.05 -11.70
N ARG A 198 -15.17 -6.91 -11.20
CA ARG A 198 -16.00 -5.75 -10.92
C ARG A 198 -15.30 -4.48 -11.41
N VAL A 199 -16.06 -3.65 -12.12
CA VAL A 199 -15.66 -2.29 -12.51
C VAL A 199 -16.60 -1.31 -11.81
N ALA A 200 -16.06 -0.24 -11.22
CA ALA A 200 -16.87 0.74 -10.52
C ALA A 200 -16.24 2.14 -10.52
N GLY A 201 -17.06 3.15 -10.31
CA GLY A 201 -16.62 4.53 -10.16
C GLY A 201 -16.24 5.22 -11.47
N ILE A 202 -15.47 6.30 -11.35
CA ILE A 202 -15.25 7.31 -12.41
C ILE A 202 -13.75 7.41 -12.72
N ALA A 203 -13.37 7.17 -13.98
CA ALA A 203 -11.99 7.27 -14.47
C ALA A 203 -11.54 8.75 -14.58
N ASN A 204 -12.45 9.63 -14.97
CA ASN A 204 -12.19 11.07 -15.03
C ASN A 204 -13.40 11.83 -14.50
N ARG A 205 -13.26 12.48 -13.34
CA ARG A 205 -14.35 13.20 -12.67
C ARG A 205 -14.68 14.52 -13.33
N ASP A 206 -13.73 15.17 -14.00
CA ASP A 206 -13.99 16.45 -14.67
C ASP A 206 -14.96 16.29 -15.85
N PHE A 207 -14.92 15.12 -16.50
CA PHE A 207 -15.78 14.79 -17.63
C PHE A 207 -16.80 13.67 -17.30
N MET A 208 -16.85 13.22 -16.05
CA MET A 208 -17.73 12.14 -15.57
C MET A 208 -17.61 10.85 -16.41
N VAL A 209 -16.39 10.54 -16.86
CA VAL A 209 -16.11 9.32 -17.63
C VAL A 209 -16.06 8.13 -16.69
N PRO A 210 -16.94 7.11 -16.84
CA PRO A 210 -16.92 5.94 -15.98
C PRO A 210 -15.67 5.08 -16.24
N ASN A 211 -15.23 4.36 -15.21
CA ASN A 211 -14.26 3.27 -15.38
C ASN A 211 -14.84 2.18 -16.28
N LYS A 212 -13.97 1.51 -17.03
CA LYS A 212 -14.26 0.34 -17.87
C LYS A 212 -13.24 -0.76 -17.55
N LEU A 213 -13.45 -1.95 -18.09
CA LEU A 213 -12.51 -3.06 -17.88
C LEU A 213 -11.14 -2.79 -18.50
N ASP A 214 -11.12 -2.09 -19.63
CA ASP A 214 -9.92 -1.63 -20.34
C ASP A 214 -9.36 -0.27 -19.85
N THR A 215 -9.94 0.29 -18.79
CA THR A 215 -9.35 1.48 -18.14
C THR A 215 -8.00 1.11 -17.53
N LYS A 216 -6.99 1.87 -17.91
CA LYS A 216 -5.61 1.71 -17.46
C LYS A 216 -5.39 2.54 -16.21
N PHE A 217 -4.96 1.90 -15.14
CA PHE A 217 -4.69 2.56 -13.87
C PHE A 217 -3.20 2.64 -13.62
N ASN A 218 -2.76 3.75 -13.05
CA ASN A 218 -1.39 3.86 -12.57
C ASN A 218 -1.17 2.87 -11.42
N THR A 219 -0.10 2.11 -11.49
CA THR A 219 0.19 1.02 -10.57
C THR A 219 1.16 1.38 -9.45
N GLY A 220 1.68 2.63 -9.45
CA GLY A 220 2.73 3.00 -8.52
C GLY A 220 3.88 2.00 -8.54
N SER A 221 4.30 1.56 -7.37
CA SER A 221 5.44 0.66 -7.20
C SER A 221 5.26 -0.76 -7.73
N MET A 222 4.05 -1.21 -8.09
CA MET A 222 3.87 -2.53 -8.70
C MET A 222 4.70 -2.71 -9.98
N PHE A 223 5.01 -1.63 -10.69
CA PHE A 223 5.83 -1.67 -11.91
C PHE A 223 7.25 -2.20 -11.66
N LYS A 224 7.72 -2.20 -10.40
CA LYS A 224 8.99 -2.82 -10.00
C LYS A 224 9.08 -4.30 -10.38
N MET A 225 7.95 -5.02 -10.38
CA MET A 225 7.94 -6.43 -10.82
C MET A 225 8.42 -6.57 -12.27
N LEU A 226 7.98 -5.67 -13.16
CA LEU A 226 8.37 -5.70 -14.57
C LEU A 226 9.85 -5.31 -14.76
N THR A 227 10.34 -4.34 -14.00
CA THR A 227 11.77 -3.99 -13.97
C THR A 227 12.63 -5.15 -13.48
N ALA A 228 12.20 -5.82 -12.41
CA ALA A 228 12.91 -6.99 -11.89
C ALA A 228 12.92 -8.15 -12.89
N LEU A 229 11.82 -8.38 -13.62
CA LEU A 229 11.75 -9.36 -14.69
C LEU A 229 12.72 -9.02 -15.82
N GLY A 230 12.83 -7.76 -16.24
CA GLY A 230 13.79 -7.31 -17.25
C GLY A 230 15.24 -7.59 -16.83
N ALA A 231 15.59 -7.26 -15.58
CA ALA A 231 16.92 -7.55 -15.05
C ALA A 231 17.17 -9.07 -14.94
N ALA A 232 16.18 -9.84 -14.52
CA ALA A 232 16.26 -11.29 -14.39
C ALA A 232 16.43 -11.99 -15.77
N GLN A 233 15.77 -11.51 -16.82
CA GLN A 233 15.94 -12.00 -18.18
C GLN A 233 17.37 -11.77 -18.70
N LEU A 234 17.94 -10.60 -18.45
CA LEU A 234 19.32 -10.30 -18.81
C LEU A 234 20.32 -11.18 -18.05
N ALA A 235 20.00 -11.54 -16.80
CA ALA A 235 20.80 -12.49 -16.05
C ALA A 235 20.70 -13.92 -16.62
N ASP A 236 19.51 -14.39 -16.98
CA ASP A 236 19.34 -15.68 -17.66
C ASP A 236 20.11 -15.75 -19.00
N GLN A 237 20.27 -14.60 -19.67
CA GLN A 237 21.05 -14.48 -20.91
C GLN A 237 22.58 -14.32 -20.67
N GLY A 238 23.03 -14.23 -19.41
CA GLY A 238 24.43 -13.97 -19.05
C GLY A 238 24.92 -12.56 -19.39
N LYS A 239 24.03 -11.62 -19.71
CA LYS A 239 24.35 -10.22 -19.99
C LYS A 239 24.43 -9.36 -18.70
N LEU A 240 23.86 -9.85 -17.62
CA LEU A 240 23.84 -9.20 -16.33
C LEU A 240 24.24 -10.20 -15.24
N LEU A 241 25.15 -9.80 -14.36
CA LEU A 241 25.63 -10.62 -13.26
C LEU A 241 25.04 -10.09 -11.95
N MET A 242 24.26 -10.92 -11.25
CA MET A 242 23.54 -10.50 -10.04
C MET A 242 24.44 -10.02 -8.91
N ASP A 243 25.61 -10.61 -8.76
CA ASP A 243 26.57 -10.30 -7.70
C ASP A 243 27.73 -9.40 -8.17
N ALA A 244 27.70 -8.91 -9.41
CA ALA A 244 28.63 -7.91 -9.89
C ALA A 244 28.35 -6.54 -9.26
N PRO A 245 29.39 -5.73 -9.01
CA PRO A 245 29.23 -4.34 -8.64
C PRO A 245 28.51 -3.58 -9.75
N ILE A 246 27.69 -2.60 -9.39
CA ILE A 246 26.95 -1.80 -10.38
C ILE A 246 27.90 -0.90 -11.20
N ALA A 247 29.15 -0.75 -10.79
CA ALA A 247 30.21 -0.11 -11.56
C ALA A 247 30.45 -0.78 -12.94
N ASP A 248 30.10 -2.06 -13.10
CA ASP A 248 30.21 -2.75 -14.39
C ASP A 248 29.21 -2.23 -15.43
N TYR A 249 28.15 -1.52 -14.98
CA TYR A 249 27.04 -1.06 -15.80
C TYR A 249 26.82 0.45 -15.78
N LEU A 250 27.20 1.13 -14.67
CA LEU A 250 26.94 2.54 -14.44
C LEU A 250 28.25 3.29 -14.16
N ASP A 251 28.27 4.57 -14.48
CA ASP A 251 29.40 5.46 -14.26
C ASP A 251 29.13 6.53 -13.19
N THR A 252 30.14 7.37 -12.92
CA THR A 252 30.08 8.43 -11.93
C THR A 252 29.14 9.59 -12.27
N THR A 253 28.43 9.53 -13.38
CA THR A 253 27.31 10.46 -13.65
C THR A 253 26.09 10.12 -12.83
N TRP A 254 25.96 8.85 -12.38
CA TRP A 254 24.88 8.36 -11.51
C TRP A 254 25.20 8.53 -10.03
N LEU A 255 26.28 7.91 -9.55
CA LEU A 255 26.65 7.85 -8.13
C LEU A 255 28.16 8.04 -7.96
N SER A 256 28.65 8.20 -6.73
CA SER A 256 30.09 8.19 -6.45
C SER A 256 30.69 6.82 -6.76
N GLN A 257 31.99 6.78 -7.13
CA GLN A 257 32.70 5.53 -7.44
C GLN A 257 32.66 4.54 -6.27
N ASP A 258 32.79 5.03 -5.02
CA ASP A 258 32.70 4.21 -3.81
C ASP A 258 31.38 3.43 -3.73
N ILE A 259 30.26 4.07 -4.02
CA ILE A 259 28.95 3.39 -4.04
C ILE A 259 28.84 2.40 -5.20
N LEU A 260 29.30 2.80 -6.39
CA LEU A 260 29.26 1.97 -7.58
C LEU A 260 30.02 0.65 -7.39
N ASP A 261 31.18 0.70 -6.71
CA ASP A 261 32.06 -0.46 -6.48
C ASP A 261 31.52 -1.41 -5.39
N ARG A 262 30.69 -0.91 -4.47
CA ARG A 262 30.23 -1.65 -3.28
C ARG A 262 28.83 -2.25 -3.42
N VAL A 263 27.98 -1.63 -4.22
CA VAL A 263 26.59 -2.07 -4.40
C VAL A 263 26.52 -3.07 -5.55
N THR A 264 25.76 -4.16 -5.35
CA THR A 264 25.52 -5.18 -6.40
C THR A 264 24.10 -5.08 -6.98
N VAL A 265 23.88 -5.66 -8.16
CA VAL A 265 22.57 -5.75 -8.79
C VAL A 265 21.55 -6.47 -7.89
N ARG A 266 21.96 -7.57 -7.27
CA ARG A 266 21.12 -8.31 -6.31
C ARG A 266 20.66 -7.43 -5.15
N GLN A 267 21.54 -6.60 -4.61
CA GLN A 267 21.21 -5.71 -3.49
C GLN A 267 20.22 -4.60 -3.91
N LEU A 268 20.23 -4.15 -5.16
CA LEU A 268 19.21 -3.25 -5.68
C LEU A 268 17.84 -3.95 -5.76
N LEU A 269 17.80 -5.17 -6.31
CA LEU A 269 16.57 -5.98 -6.47
C LEU A 269 15.91 -6.33 -5.13
N THR A 270 16.70 -6.50 -4.07
CA THR A 270 16.24 -6.95 -2.75
C THR A 270 16.11 -5.85 -1.72
N HIS A 271 16.36 -4.59 -2.10
CA HIS A 271 16.35 -3.44 -1.18
C HIS A 271 17.39 -3.53 -0.04
N THR A 272 18.53 -4.17 -0.30
CA THR A 272 19.62 -4.31 0.68
C THR A 272 20.86 -3.51 0.33
N SER A 273 20.75 -2.56 -0.60
CA SER A 273 21.86 -1.73 -1.07
C SER A 273 22.25 -0.60 -0.12
N GLY A 274 21.38 -0.21 0.82
CA GLY A 274 21.55 1.01 1.64
C GLY A 274 21.15 2.31 0.95
N LEU A 275 20.75 2.26 -0.35
CA LEU A 275 20.23 3.42 -1.06
C LEU A 275 18.81 3.75 -0.62
N GLY A 276 18.45 5.04 -0.61
CA GLY A 276 17.14 5.54 -0.22
C GLY A 276 16.18 5.76 -1.38
N SER A 277 15.61 6.95 -1.49
CA SER A 277 14.61 7.29 -2.49
C SER A 277 14.95 8.61 -3.17
N TYR A 278 14.81 8.65 -4.50
CA TYR A 278 14.93 9.88 -5.28
C TYR A 278 13.79 10.89 -5.05
N PHE A 279 12.77 10.52 -4.29
CA PHE A 279 11.75 11.46 -3.79
C PHE A 279 12.38 12.32 -2.66
N ASN A 280 13.21 13.27 -3.03
CA ASN A 280 13.97 14.15 -2.15
C ASN A 280 13.61 15.62 -2.43
N GLU A 281 14.24 16.53 -1.68
CA GLU A 281 13.98 17.98 -1.83
C GLU A 281 14.22 18.49 -3.26
N THR A 282 15.20 17.94 -3.99
CA THR A 282 15.45 18.28 -5.40
C THR A 282 14.30 17.84 -6.26
N TYR A 283 13.76 16.63 -6.04
CA TYR A 283 12.55 16.16 -6.72
C TYR A 283 11.36 17.05 -6.42
N ASP A 284 11.14 17.43 -5.15
CA ASP A 284 9.99 18.26 -4.75
C ASP A 284 10.00 19.64 -5.40
N ARG A 285 11.20 20.22 -5.60
CA ARG A 285 11.41 21.52 -6.24
C ARG A 285 11.46 21.46 -7.77
N SER A 286 11.58 20.26 -8.35
CA SER A 286 11.69 20.08 -9.81
C SER A 286 10.32 20.04 -10.47
N SER A 287 10.25 20.51 -11.71
CA SER A 287 9.08 20.27 -12.56
C SER A 287 8.96 18.80 -12.90
N ARG A 288 7.78 18.22 -12.73
CA ARG A 288 7.48 16.83 -13.10
C ARG A 288 7.63 16.56 -14.60
N LEU A 289 7.58 17.61 -15.43
CA LEU A 289 7.78 17.53 -16.88
C LEU A 289 9.21 17.21 -17.30
N LEU A 290 10.19 17.35 -16.39
CA LEU A 290 11.60 17.04 -16.66
C LEU A 290 11.87 15.54 -16.74
N PHE A 291 11.01 14.68 -16.16
CA PHE A 291 11.26 13.26 -16.00
C PHE A 291 10.52 12.45 -17.09
N ARG A 292 11.20 12.20 -18.20
CA ARG A 292 10.70 11.42 -19.35
C ARG A 292 11.54 10.17 -19.62
N LYS A 293 12.86 10.25 -19.40
CA LYS A 293 13.82 9.16 -19.60
C LYS A 293 14.44 8.75 -18.28
N VAL A 294 15.00 7.57 -18.23
CA VAL A 294 15.71 7.07 -17.03
C VAL A 294 16.87 8.03 -16.66
N ASP A 295 17.60 8.50 -17.64
CA ASP A 295 18.72 9.44 -17.46
C ASP A 295 18.34 10.78 -16.84
N ASP A 296 17.11 11.23 -17.00
CA ASP A 296 16.64 12.52 -16.45
C ASP A 296 16.68 12.55 -14.91
N TYR A 297 16.70 11.39 -14.27
CA TYR A 297 16.74 11.25 -12.83
C TYR A 297 18.16 11.33 -12.23
N LYS A 298 19.21 11.33 -13.03
CA LYS A 298 20.63 11.43 -12.57
C LYS A 298 20.82 12.58 -11.59
N MET A 299 20.20 13.73 -11.87
CA MET A 299 20.27 14.91 -11.03
C MET A 299 19.72 14.71 -9.60
N LEU A 300 18.84 13.73 -9.40
CA LEU A 300 18.21 13.45 -8.11
C LEU A 300 19.06 12.54 -7.23
N VAL A 301 19.87 11.67 -7.84
CA VAL A 301 20.55 10.57 -7.14
C VAL A 301 22.06 10.75 -7.04
N LYS A 302 22.66 11.66 -7.82
CA LYS A 302 24.11 11.89 -7.88
C LYS A 302 24.76 12.19 -6.51
N GLY A 303 24.00 12.74 -5.59
CA GLY A 303 24.45 13.07 -4.22
C GLY A 303 24.01 12.04 -3.16
N ASP A 304 23.43 10.91 -3.57
CA ASP A 304 22.93 9.89 -2.62
C ASP A 304 24.10 9.30 -1.81
N THR A 305 23.78 8.91 -0.59
CA THR A 305 24.66 8.23 0.36
C THR A 305 24.00 6.92 0.83
N LEU A 306 24.81 6.03 1.36
CA LEU A 306 24.30 4.76 1.91
C LEU A 306 23.88 4.95 3.37
N ALA A 307 22.67 4.49 3.72
CA ALA A 307 22.18 4.48 5.10
C ALA A 307 22.85 3.41 5.96
N PHE A 308 23.35 2.35 5.33
CA PHE A 308 24.08 1.24 5.95
C PHE A 308 24.99 0.56 4.91
N GLU A 309 25.92 -0.27 5.38
CA GLU A 309 26.80 -1.07 4.52
C GLU A 309 25.99 -2.01 3.63
N PRO A 310 26.19 -2.02 2.29
CA PRO A 310 25.45 -2.90 1.39
C PRO A 310 25.46 -4.35 1.83
N GLY A 311 24.28 -4.96 1.86
CA GLY A 311 24.09 -6.35 2.31
C GLY A 311 24.00 -6.55 3.82
N THR A 312 23.98 -5.51 4.65
CA THR A 312 23.88 -5.64 6.11
C THR A 312 22.53 -5.23 6.69
N GLY A 313 21.68 -4.59 5.91
CA GLY A 313 20.36 -4.14 6.32
C GLY A 313 19.36 -4.16 5.18
N TRP A 314 18.12 -3.81 5.49
CA TRP A 314 17.04 -3.69 4.53
C TRP A 314 16.35 -2.33 4.63
N GLN A 315 16.21 -1.66 3.50
CA GLN A 315 15.46 -0.41 3.36
C GLN A 315 14.87 -0.31 1.96
N TYR A 316 13.56 -0.17 1.87
CA TYR A 316 12.88 0.01 0.59
C TYR A 316 13.48 1.18 -0.19
N SER A 317 13.88 0.93 -1.45
CA SER A 317 14.64 1.89 -2.25
C SER A 317 14.00 2.12 -3.62
N ASN A 318 13.49 3.33 -3.86
CA ASN A 318 13.10 3.74 -5.20
C ASN A 318 14.32 4.07 -6.06
N THR A 319 15.39 4.64 -5.46
CA THR A 319 16.66 4.86 -6.17
C THR A 319 17.23 3.56 -6.69
N GLY A 320 17.19 2.46 -5.91
CA GLY A 320 17.68 1.16 -6.36
C GLY A 320 16.98 0.67 -7.63
N PHE A 321 15.67 0.79 -7.70
CA PHE A 321 14.91 0.37 -8.89
C PHE A 321 15.07 1.34 -10.07
N LEU A 322 15.26 2.62 -9.83
CA LEU A 322 15.66 3.56 -10.88
C LEU A 322 16.98 3.12 -11.55
N LEU A 323 17.99 2.81 -10.73
CA LEU A 323 19.30 2.35 -11.22
C LEU A 323 19.20 1.01 -11.95
N LEU A 324 18.30 0.09 -11.54
CA LEU A 324 18.04 -1.13 -12.30
C LEU A 324 17.55 -0.82 -13.72
N GLY A 325 16.75 0.23 -13.92
CA GLY A 325 16.38 0.67 -15.25
C GLY A 325 17.58 1.09 -16.10
N ALA A 326 18.48 1.89 -15.54
CA ALA A 326 19.71 2.30 -16.21
C ALA A 326 20.64 1.11 -16.48
N ILE A 327 20.70 0.13 -15.58
CA ILE A 327 21.46 -1.11 -15.74
C ILE A 327 20.87 -1.95 -16.87
N ILE A 328 19.54 -2.03 -17.00
CA ILE A 328 18.87 -2.71 -18.11
C ILE A 328 19.25 -2.05 -19.45
N GLU A 329 19.24 -0.71 -19.53
CA GLU A 329 19.70 0.00 -20.73
C GLU A 329 21.16 -0.32 -21.08
N SER A 330 22.04 -0.25 -20.10
CA SER A 330 23.47 -0.53 -20.27
C SER A 330 23.74 -1.98 -20.71
N ALA A 331 23.10 -2.95 -20.07
CA ALA A 331 23.33 -4.38 -20.33
C ALA A 331 22.66 -4.89 -21.62
N SER A 332 21.53 -4.28 -22.01
CA SER A 332 20.81 -4.68 -23.23
C SER A 332 21.23 -3.88 -24.47
N GLY A 333 21.64 -2.63 -24.29
CA GLY A 333 21.83 -1.67 -25.37
C GLY A 333 20.52 -1.09 -25.92
N GLU A 334 19.38 -1.32 -25.26
CA GLU A 334 18.04 -0.88 -25.64
C GLU A 334 17.55 0.19 -24.64
N ASP A 335 16.67 1.10 -25.08
CA ASP A 335 15.93 1.99 -24.19
C ASP A 335 15.10 1.15 -23.19
N TYR A 336 15.06 1.56 -21.93
CA TYR A 336 14.37 0.81 -20.86
C TYR A 336 12.89 0.51 -21.19
N PHE A 337 12.18 1.48 -21.72
CA PHE A 337 10.76 1.33 -22.01
C PHE A 337 10.53 0.39 -23.18
N ASP A 338 11.40 0.46 -24.20
CA ASP A 338 11.35 -0.44 -25.35
C ASP A 338 11.72 -1.87 -24.94
N TYR A 339 12.71 -2.02 -24.05
CA TYR A 339 13.08 -3.32 -23.50
C TYR A 339 11.91 -3.96 -22.75
N ILE A 340 11.29 -3.24 -21.79
CA ILE A 340 10.16 -3.78 -21.03
C ILE A 340 8.99 -4.13 -21.95
N ARG A 341 8.70 -3.30 -22.93
CA ARG A 341 7.61 -3.53 -23.90
C ARG A 341 7.89 -4.78 -24.76
N THR A 342 9.10 -4.91 -25.27
CA THR A 342 9.47 -5.97 -26.20
C THR A 342 9.68 -7.32 -25.51
N HIS A 343 10.32 -7.30 -24.35
CA HIS A 343 10.81 -8.53 -23.71
C HIS A 343 9.98 -8.97 -22.49
N VAL A 344 9.19 -8.09 -21.89
CA VAL A 344 8.38 -8.42 -20.69
C VAL A 344 6.90 -8.37 -21.00
N THR A 345 6.33 -7.17 -21.29
CA THR A 345 4.87 -7.02 -21.43
C THR A 345 4.35 -7.65 -22.70
N GLY A 346 5.07 -7.57 -23.82
CA GLY A 346 4.69 -8.20 -25.08
C GLY A 346 4.57 -9.73 -24.97
N PRO A 347 5.62 -10.46 -24.55
CA PRO A 347 5.59 -11.91 -24.36
C PRO A 347 4.58 -12.37 -23.29
N ALA A 348 4.34 -11.55 -22.26
CA ALA A 348 3.30 -11.82 -21.26
C ALA A 348 1.88 -11.65 -21.81
N GLY A 349 1.71 -10.95 -22.94
CA GLY A 349 0.40 -10.63 -23.51
C GLY A 349 -0.30 -9.42 -22.85
N MET A 350 0.45 -8.55 -22.16
CA MET A 350 -0.04 -7.37 -21.46
C MET A 350 -0.19 -6.18 -22.43
N LYS A 351 -1.31 -6.11 -23.12
CA LYS A 351 -1.54 -5.17 -24.24
C LYS A 351 -1.80 -3.73 -23.82
N ASN A 352 -2.20 -3.53 -22.57
CA ASN A 352 -2.60 -2.24 -21.99
C ASN A 352 -1.61 -1.76 -20.92
N THR A 353 -0.41 -2.35 -20.87
CA THR A 353 0.60 -2.06 -19.85
C THR A 353 1.79 -1.34 -20.45
N ASP A 354 2.02 -0.11 -20.02
CA ASP A 354 3.16 0.71 -20.42
C ASP A 354 3.42 1.85 -19.42
N CYS A 355 4.59 2.47 -19.52
CA CYS A 355 4.85 3.80 -18.98
C CYS A 355 4.43 4.85 -20.03
N TYR A 356 3.15 5.18 -20.02
CA TYR A 356 2.61 6.15 -20.98
C TYR A 356 3.17 7.56 -20.73
N GLU A 357 3.46 8.29 -21.80
CA GLU A 357 3.80 9.72 -21.74
C GLU A 357 2.51 10.52 -21.61
N LEU A 358 2.34 11.25 -20.50
CA LEU A 358 1.06 11.89 -20.16
C LEU A 358 0.73 13.14 -20.99
N ASP A 359 1.68 13.63 -21.77
CA ASP A 359 1.47 14.71 -22.75
C ASP A 359 1.10 14.17 -24.15
N MET A 360 1.04 12.85 -24.32
CA MET A 360 0.50 12.22 -25.52
C MET A 360 -0.97 11.85 -25.32
N VAL A 361 -1.70 11.67 -26.42
CA VAL A 361 -3.07 11.17 -26.37
C VAL A 361 -3.04 9.68 -26.06
N ASN A 362 -3.50 9.31 -24.87
CA ASN A 362 -3.59 7.94 -24.42
C ASN A 362 -5.03 7.61 -24.06
N GLU A 363 -5.62 6.64 -24.75
CA GLU A 363 -7.00 6.25 -24.50
C GLU A 363 -7.16 5.55 -23.15
N ASN A 364 -8.26 5.81 -22.46
CA ASN A 364 -8.70 5.11 -21.25
C ASN A 364 -7.69 5.13 -20.08
N LEU A 365 -6.91 6.21 -19.90
CA LEU A 365 -6.13 6.40 -18.68
C LEU A 365 -7.02 6.98 -17.57
N ALA A 366 -7.00 6.35 -16.40
CA ALA A 366 -7.64 6.89 -15.22
C ALA A 366 -6.84 8.05 -14.62
N VAL A 367 -7.51 9.11 -14.23
CA VAL A 367 -6.97 10.18 -13.39
C VAL A 367 -7.12 9.76 -11.93
N GLY A 368 -6.07 9.92 -11.14
CA GLY A 368 -6.10 9.61 -9.71
C GLY A 368 -6.66 10.76 -8.88
N TYR A 369 -7.34 10.41 -7.78
CA TYR A 369 -7.99 11.37 -6.89
C TYR A 369 -7.75 11.04 -5.43
N ASP A 370 -7.39 12.06 -4.65
CA ASP A 370 -7.48 12.05 -3.20
C ASP A 370 -8.75 12.80 -2.76
N ARG A 371 -9.44 12.23 -1.79
CA ARG A 371 -10.62 12.84 -1.19
C ARG A 371 -10.16 13.56 0.07
N GLU A 372 -10.31 14.86 0.08
CA GLU A 372 -9.89 15.73 1.18
C GLU A 372 -11.10 16.30 1.92
N PRO A 373 -11.02 16.46 3.25
CA PRO A 373 -12.04 17.17 4.01
C PRO A 373 -12.03 18.65 3.64
N GLY A 374 -13.20 19.25 3.57
CA GLY A 374 -13.32 20.68 3.27
C GLY A 374 -14.44 21.34 4.08
N PRO A 375 -14.44 22.68 4.17
CA PRO A 375 -15.41 23.43 5.02
C PRO A 375 -16.86 23.33 4.52
N ARG A 376 -17.09 22.87 3.28
CA ARG A 376 -18.43 22.65 2.69
C ARG A 376 -18.69 21.17 2.38
N GLY A 377 -17.98 20.27 3.05
CA GLY A 377 -17.96 18.83 2.79
C GLY A 377 -16.70 18.41 2.01
N PRO A 378 -16.48 17.09 1.87
CA PRO A 378 -15.30 16.56 1.19
C PRO A 378 -15.27 16.97 -0.28
N PHE A 379 -14.05 17.17 -0.79
CA PHE A 379 -13.81 17.48 -2.21
C PHE A 379 -12.71 16.55 -2.76
N TYR A 380 -12.59 16.48 -4.08
CA TYR A 380 -11.59 15.70 -4.77
C TYR A 380 -10.46 16.58 -5.29
N ARG A 381 -9.23 16.14 -5.02
CA ARG A 381 -8.03 16.69 -5.64
C ARG A 381 -7.47 15.67 -6.62
N ASN A 382 -7.31 16.05 -7.88
CA ASN A 382 -6.63 15.18 -8.83
C ASN A 382 -5.12 15.24 -8.66
N ASN A 383 -4.43 14.24 -9.20
CA ASN A 383 -2.99 14.05 -9.04
C ASN A 383 -2.16 14.45 -10.28
N ILE A 384 -2.75 15.07 -11.29
CA ILE A 384 -2.13 15.32 -12.60
C ILE A 384 -0.84 16.13 -12.53
N PHE A 385 -0.69 17.02 -11.52
CA PHE A 385 0.51 17.80 -11.29
C PHE A 385 1.52 17.16 -10.33
N GLN A 386 1.19 16.03 -9.74
CA GLN A 386 2.05 15.30 -8.81
C GLN A 386 2.85 14.19 -9.52
N HIS A 387 2.30 13.64 -10.61
CA HIS A 387 2.96 12.63 -11.42
C HIS A 387 4.05 13.22 -12.30
N VAL A 388 5.10 12.43 -12.50
CA VAL A 388 6.08 12.66 -13.56
C VAL A 388 5.43 12.50 -14.93
N LEU A 389 6.01 13.13 -15.94
CA LEU A 389 5.50 13.07 -17.30
C LEU A 389 5.41 11.63 -17.84
N ARG A 390 6.35 10.77 -17.43
CA ARG A 390 6.38 9.36 -17.76
C ARG A 390 6.83 8.57 -16.54
N GLY A 391 6.07 7.55 -16.13
CA GLY A 391 6.50 6.60 -15.12
C GLY A 391 7.81 5.90 -15.52
N GLY A 392 8.40 5.14 -14.62
CA GLY A 392 9.70 4.54 -14.90
C GLY A 392 9.98 3.27 -14.08
N PRO A 393 11.27 2.90 -13.97
CA PRO A 393 11.66 1.62 -13.38
C PRO A 393 11.21 1.39 -11.93
N ALA A 394 11.08 2.45 -11.15
CA ALA A 394 10.62 2.36 -9.76
C ALA A 394 9.10 2.43 -9.59
N GLY A 395 8.35 2.77 -10.66
CA GLY A 395 6.90 2.88 -10.57
C GLY A 395 6.28 3.88 -11.53
N GLY A 396 4.95 3.99 -11.51
CA GLY A 396 4.21 4.97 -12.28
C GLY A 396 3.76 4.51 -13.66
N GLY A 397 4.02 3.25 -14.03
CA GLY A 397 3.42 2.64 -15.22
C GLY A 397 1.94 2.34 -15.00
N TYR A 398 1.23 2.15 -16.08
CA TYR A 398 -0.21 1.87 -16.12
C TYR A 398 -0.48 0.44 -16.58
N THR A 399 -1.56 -0.14 -16.10
CA THR A 399 -2.00 -1.50 -16.47
C THR A 399 -3.51 -1.67 -16.32
N THR A 400 -4.01 -2.86 -16.69
CA THR A 400 -5.37 -3.34 -16.42
C THR A 400 -5.33 -4.61 -15.59
N VAL A 401 -6.45 -4.98 -14.94
CA VAL A 401 -6.53 -6.25 -14.18
C VAL A 401 -6.40 -7.47 -15.07
N GLU A 402 -6.80 -7.38 -16.34
CA GLU A 402 -6.66 -8.47 -17.32
C GLU A 402 -5.19 -8.69 -17.71
N ASP A 403 -4.41 -7.59 -17.84
CA ASP A 403 -2.98 -7.66 -18.10
C ASP A 403 -2.21 -8.25 -16.90
N LEU A 404 -2.61 -7.93 -15.67
CA LEU A 404 -2.05 -8.55 -14.47
C LEU A 404 -2.34 -10.05 -14.41
N LEU A 405 -3.53 -10.49 -14.80
CA LEU A 405 -3.82 -11.91 -14.94
C LEU A 405 -3.00 -12.57 -16.06
N ALA A 406 -2.76 -11.85 -17.15
CA ALA A 406 -1.87 -12.34 -18.22
C ALA A 406 -0.42 -12.49 -17.73
N LEU A 407 0.04 -11.57 -16.87
CA LEU A 407 1.34 -11.67 -16.20
C LEU A 407 1.44 -12.93 -15.33
N ASP A 408 0.43 -13.20 -14.46
CA ASP A 408 0.39 -14.43 -13.65
C ASP A 408 0.50 -15.69 -14.52
N ARG A 409 -0.32 -15.77 -15.57
CA ARG A 409 -0.29 -16.90 -16.52
C ARG A 409 1.07 -17.07 -17.20
N ALA A 410 1.72 -15.96 -17.56
CA ALA A 410 3.03 -15.97 -18.20
C ALA A 410 4.14 -16.42 -17.25
N LEU A 411 4.08 -15.97 -15.98
CA LEU A 411 5.03 -16.37 -14.94
C LEU A 411 4.88 -17.86 -14.60
N ARG A 412 3.67 -18.31 -14.29
CA ARG A 412 3.39 -19.74 -14.01
C ARG A 412 3.66 -20.64 -15.20
N GLY A 413 3.48 -20.13 -16.41
CA GLY A 413 3.77 -20.84 -17.67
C GLY A 413 5.24 -20.84 -18.09
N GLY A 414 6.14 -20.25 -17.31
CA GLY A 414 7.59 -20.22 -17.59
C GLY A 414 7.97 -19.47 -18.87
N LYS A 415 7.17 -18.46 -19.27
CA LYS A 415 7.37 -17.73 -20.53
C LYS A 415 8.39 -16.60 -20.45
N LEU A 416 8.65 -16.07 -19.25
CA LEU A 416 9.39 -14.82 -19.08
C LEU A 416 10.83 -15.04 -18.60
N VAL A 417 11.03 -15.95 -17.67
CA VAL A 417 12.33 -16.30 -17.09
C VAL A 417 12.42 -17.81 -16.85
N SER A 418 13.62 -18.33 -16.63
CA SER A 418 13.81 -19.74 -16.26
C SER A 418 13.14 -20.08 -14.92
N ALA A 419 12.78 -21.34 -14.70
CA ALA A 419 12.19 -21.79 -13.43
C ALA A 419 13.10 -21.51 -12.24
N ALA A 420 14.41 -21.69 -12.39
CA ALA A 420 15.38 -21.41 -11.33
C ALA A 420 15.43 -19.91 -10.98
N THR A 421 15.37 -19.05 -12.00
CA THR A 421 15.32 -17.60 -11.81
C THR A 421 14.02 -17.14 -11.17
N LEU A 422 12.88 -17.72 -11.59
CA LEU A 422 11.59 -17.42 -11.00
C LEU A 422 11.55 -17.81 -9.50
N GLU A 423 12.10 -18.96 -9.14
CA GLU A 423 12.24 -19.38 -7.75
C GLU A 423 13.12 -18.40 -6.94
N ALA A 424 14.25 -17.98 -7.52
CA ALA A 424 15.11 -16.97 -6.89
C ALA A 424 14.38 -15.63 -6.69
N MET A 425 13.60 -15.18 -7.68
CA MET A 425 12.79 -13.97 -7.60
C MET A 425 11.74 -14.04 -6.47
N TRP A 426 11.19 -15.22 -6.22
CA TRP A 426 10.18 -15.48 -5.20
C TRP A 426 10.75 -16.02 -3.89
N THR A 427 12.06 -15.93 -3.70
CA THR A 427 12.75 -16.23 -2.45
C THR A 427 13.07 -14.93 -1.72
N PRO A 428 12.55 -14.72 -0.48
CA PRO A 428 12.80 -13.48 0.22
C PRO A 428 14.25 -13.36 0.67
N SER A 429 14.80 -12.15 0.59
CA SER A 429 16.09 -11.85 1.23
C SER A 429 15.98 -12.08 2.73
N PRO A 430 16.95 -12.76 3.37
CA PRO A 430 16.95 -12.98 4.80
C PRO A 430 16.90 -11.70 5.66
N LEU A 431 17.29 -10.57 5.06
CA LEU A 431 17.30 -9.26 5.72
C LEU A 431 15.94 -8.55 5.65
N SER A 432 15.01 -9.03 4.81
CA SER A 432 13.76 -8.31 4.51
C SER A 432 12.57 -8.67 5.40
N GLY A 433 12.70 -9.69 6.25
CA GLY A 433 11.61 -10.14 7.11
C GLY A 433 11.88 -11.46 7.80
N PRO A 434 10.88 -12.02 8.49
CA PRO A 434 10.99 -13.32 9.13
C PRO A 434 11.13 -14.44 8.07
N PRO A 435 11.59 -15.64 8.47
CA PRO A 435 11.74 -16.77 7.55
C PRO A 435 10.47 -17.01 6.72
N GLY A 436 10.64 -17.11 5.39
CA GLY A 436 9.55 -17.35 4.45
C GLY A 436 8.70 -16.12 4.06
N SER A 437 8.95 -14.97 4.65
CA SER A 437 8.28 -13.72 4.31
C SER A 437 9.29 -12.59 4.16
N GLY A 438 8.96 -11.58 3.35
CA GLY A 438 9.81 -10.42 3.10
C GLY A 438 9.77 -9.97 1.65
N TYR A 439 10.93 -9.67 1.06
CA TYR A 439 11.05 -9.13 -0.28
C TYR A 439 12.11 -9.91 -1.10
N GLY A 440 11.71 -10.38 -2.26
CA GLY A 440 12.59 -11.04 -3.24
C GLY A 440 13.05 -10.07 -4.33
N TYR A 441 13.14 -10.52 -5.58
CA TYR A 441 13.52 -9.64 -6.69
C TYR A 441 12.27 -8.93 -7.23
N GLY A 442 11.97 -7.76 -6.68
CA GLY A 442 10.82 -6.95 -7.10
C GLY A 442 9.46 -7.47 -6.65
N PHE A 443 9.40 -8.49 -5.82
CA PHE A 443 8.17 -9.09 -5.29
C PHE A 443 8.18 -9.10 -3.76
N GLY A 444 7.06 -8.69 -3.17
CA GLY A 444 6.73 -9.00 -1.79
C GLY A 444 6.32 -10.47 -1.66
N ILE A 445 6.69 -11.10 -0.55
CA ILE A 445 6.47 -12.52 -0.30
C ILE A 445 5.88 -12.66 1.11
N SER A 446 4.82 -13.44 1.25
CA SER A 446 4.18 -13.70 2.54
C SER A 446 3.71 -15.14 2.64
N GLN A 447 3.76 -15.70 3.84
CA GLN A 447 3.08 -16.95 4.17
C GLN A 447 1.66 -16.62 4.66
N THR A 448 0.68 -17.29 4.10
CA THR A 448 -0.73 -17.14 4.46
C THR A 448 -1.32 -18.50 4.85
N PRO A 449 -2.50 -18.55 5.48
CA PRO A 449 -3.17 -19.81 5.78
C PRO A 449 -3.45 -20.69 4.55
N ILE A 450 -3.55 -20.10 3.36
CA ILE A 450 -3.77 -20.80 2.08
C ILE A 450 -2.51 -20.93 1.22
N GLY A 451 -1.32 -20.79 1.84
CA GLY A 451 -0.04 -21.00 1.21
C GLY A 451 0.75 -19.72 0.93
N LYS A 452 1.80 -19.88 0.11
CA LYS A 452 2.72 -18.80 -0.25
C LYS A 452 2.04 -17.81 -1.17
N MET A 453 2.07 -16.51 -0.77
CA MET A 453 1.62 -15.39 -1.59
C MET A 453 2.82 -14.60 -2.09
N VAL A 454 2.82 -14.27 -3.38
CA VAL A 454 3.81 -13.39 -4.01
C VAL A 454 3.10 -12.31 -4.83
N GLY A 455 3.67 -11.11 -4.87
CA GLY A 455 3.08 -10.00 -5.60
C GLY A 455 3.69 -8.67 -5.22
N HIS A 456 3.00 -7.59 -5.51
CA HIS A 456 3.42 -6.24 -5.11
C HIS A 456 2.21 -5.31 -5.04
N ASN A 457 2.21 -4.43 -4.07
CA ASN A 457 1.26 -3.32 -4.03
C ASN A 457 1.90 -2.05 -4.61
N GLY A 458 1.08 -1.08 -4.87
CA GLY A 458 1.53 0.23 -5.31
C GLY A 458 0.64 1.33 -4.80
N GLY A 459 1.23 2.48 -4.55
CA GLY A 459 0.52 3.66 -4.10
C GLY A 459 1.28 4.92 -4.45
N PHE A 460 0.53 5.97 -4.68
CA PHE A 460 0.99 7.33 -4.83
C PHE A 460 -0.23 8.25 -4.59
N ALA A 461 -0.05 9.58 -4.66
CA ALA A 461 -1.19 10.49 -4.56
C ALA A 461 -2.31 10.07 -5.53
N GLY A 462 -3.52 9.88 -5.00
CA GLY A 462 -4.71 9.55 -5.76
C GLY A 462 -4.75 8.16 -6.40
N ILE A 463 -3.83 7.26 -6.08
CA ILE A 463 -3.81 5.89 -6.62
C ILE A 463 -3.45 4.86 -5.57
N SER A 464 -4.06 3.69 -5.68
CA SER A 464 -3.68 2.52 -4.91
C SER A 464 -3.95 1.24 -5.72
N ALA A 465 -3.03 0.29 -5.67
CA ALA A 465 -3.08 -0.93 -6.46
C ALA A 465 -2.51 -2.12 -5.69
N ASP A 466 -3.01 -3.31 -5.96
CA ASP A 466 -2.52 -4.57 -5.40
C ASP A 466 -2.59 -5.69 -6.43
N PHE A 467 -1.53 -6.49 -6.47
CA PHE A 467 -1.47 -7.71 -7.24
C PHE A 467 -0.87 -8.82 -6.39
N ALA A 468 -1.63 -9.88 -6.19
CA ALA A 468 -1.25 -11.00 -5.35
C ALA A 468 -1.54 -12.33 -6.03
N MET A 469 -0.56 -13.21 -6.05
CA MET A 469 -0.64 -14.59 -6.54
C MET A 469 -0.46 -15.54 -5.35
N TYR A 470 -1.50 -16.30 -5.00
CA TYR A 470 -1.45 -17.35 -3.99
C TYR A 470 -1.01 -18.65 -4.68
N LEU A 471 0.26 -18.97 -4.57
CA LEU A 471 0.88 -19.99 -5.42
C LEU A 471 0.31 -21.39 -5.17
N ASP A 472 0.12 -21.78 -3.91
CA ASP A 472 -0.34 -23.11 -3.53
C ASP A 472 -1.86 -23.25 -3.75
N ALA A 473 -2.61 -22.21 -3.43
CA ALA A 473 -4.05 -22.18 -3.60
C ALA A 473 -4.51 -21.86 -5.02
N GLY A 474 -3.62 -21.44 -5.94
CA GLY A 474 -3.95 -21.12 -7.33
C GLY A 474 -4.75 -19.84 -7.54
N TYR A 475 -4.95 -18.99 -6.52
CA TYR A 475 -5.67 -17.73 -6.69
C TYR A 475 -4.79 -16.61 -7.21
N THR A 476 -5.39 -15.73 -8.02
CA THR A 476 -4.81 -14.47 -8.47
C THR A 476 -5.77 -13.34 -8.15
N VAL A 477 -5.28 -12.29 -7.50
CA VAL A 477 -6.03 -11.10 -7.13
C VAL A 477 -5.38 -9.89 -7.78
N ALA A 478 -6.16 -9.07 -8.47
CA ALA A 478 -5.74 -7.79 -8.99
C ALA A 478 -6.75 -6.71 -8.60
N ILE A 479 -6.29 -5.67 -7.93
CA ILE A 479 -7.10 -4.53 -7.47
C ILE A 479 -6.42 -3.27 -7.95
N LEU A 480 -7.10 -2.49 -8.78
CA LEU A 480 -6.62 -1.22 -9.29
C LEU A 480 -7.62 -0.13 -8.93
N SER A 481 -7.17 0.92 -8.27
CA SER A 481 -8.03 2.03 -7.85
C SER A 481 -7.39 3.37 -8.18
N ASN A 482 -8.19 4.28 -8.70
CA ASN A 482 -7.82 5.67 -8.88
C ASN A 482 -8.20 6.56 -7.68
N TYR A 483 -8.31 5.93 -6.49
CA TYR A 483 -8.35 6.59 -5.19
C TYR A 483 -7.15 6.15 -4.35
N GLY A 484 -6.50 7.10 -3.63
CA GLY A 484 -5.31 6.81 -2.83
C GLY A 484 -5.53 5.78 -1.72
N SER A 485 -6.75 5.62 -1.21
CA SER A 485 -7.13 4.68 -0.16
C SER A 485 -8.08 3.57 -0.62
N GLY A 486 -8.46 3.52 -1.91
CA GLY A 486 -9.52 2.63 -2.38
C GLY A 486 -9.18 1.14 -2.35
N MET A 487 -7.94 0.78 -2.59
CA MET A 487 -7.49 -0.62 -2.64
C MET A 487 -7.53 -1.34 -1.29
N GLN A 488 -7.09 -0.66 -0.22
CA GLN A 488 -6.82 -1.30 1.08
C GLN A 488 -8.00 -2.08 1.67
N PRO A 489 -9.25 -1.54 1.77
CA PRO A 489 -10.37 -2.30 2.30
C PRO A 489 -10.76 -3.50 1.41
N VAL A 490 -10.57 -3.38 0.09
CA VAL A 490 -10.85 -4.47 -0.86
C VAL A 490 -9.81 -5.59 -0.71
N HIS A 491 -8.53 -5.24 -0.62
CA HIS A 491 -7.44 -6.19 -0.36
C HIS A 491 -7.70 -7.00 0.91
N GLN A 492 -8.02 -6.33 2.02
CA GLN A 492 -8.32 -7.00 3.29
C GLN A 492 -9.51 -7.95 3.16
N LYS A 493 -10.61 -7.48 2.55
CA LYS A 493 -11.82 -8.31 2.36
C LYS A 493 -11.57 -9.53 1.49
N VAL A 494 -10.87 -9.37 0.35
CA VAL A 494 -10.53 -10.49 -0.53
C VAL A 494 -9.69 -11.52 0.20
N ARG A 495 -8.67 -11.08 0.93
CA ARG A 495 -7.83 -11.97 1.73
C ARG A 495 -8.64 -12.76 2.74
N ASP A 496 -9.49 -12.09 3.53
CA ASP A 496 -10.35 -12.74 4.54
C ASP A 496 -11.31 -13.77 3.91
N LEU A 497 -11.81 -13.50 2.69
CA LEU A 497 -12.68 -14.42 1.98
C LEU A 497 -11.91 -15.61 1.43
N LEU A 498 -10.75 -15.42 0.81
CA LEU A 498 -9.93 -16.49 0.24
C LEU A 498 -9.36 -17.41 1.33
N GLU A 499 -9.03 -16.91 2.52
CA GLU A 499 -8.62 -17.73 3.67
C GLU A 499 -9.77 -18.66 4.18
N ARG A 500 -11.00 -18.44 3.73
CA ARG A 500 -12.18 -19.26 4.02
C ARG A 500 -12.54 -20.22 2.89
N THR A 501 -11.78 -20.32 1.82
CA THR A 501 -11.99 -21.32 0.76
C THR A 501 -11.33 -22.65 1.12
N ASP A 502 -11.71 -23.74 0.40
CA ASP A 502 -11.11 -25.07 0.54
C ASP A 502 -9.75 -25.16 -0.15
#